data_eda733cc3c3945d2a6244866bfbf2eed
#
_entry.id   eda733cc3c3945d2a6244866bfbf2eed
#
_cell.length_a   1.000
_cell.length_b   1.000
_cell.length_c   1.000
_cell.angle_alpha   90.00
_cell.angle_beta   90.00
_cell.angle_gamma   90.00
#
_symmetry.space_group_name_H-M   'P 1'
#
loop_
_entity.id
_entity.type
_entity.pdbx_description
1 polymer ?
#
loop_
_entity_poly.entity_id
_entity_poly.type
_entity_poly.pdbx_seq_one_letter_code
_entity_poly.pdbx_strand_id
1 'polypeptide(L)'
;MTVYVSGPMTGIKDYNAPAFEKAHFDLQSKDHFPVMPVPYVDGKTYQEYLRDDLKLLLDCDGIYMIDGWQESKGAKIEHMVALACGIDEVSI
;
A
#
# COMPACT_ATOMS: atom_id res chain seq x y z
N MET A 1 -3.98 -10.05 -11.12
CA MET A 1 -3.37 -8.74 -11.45
C MET A 1 -2.34 -8.35 -10.39
N THR A 2 -1.46 -7.45 -10.73
CA THR A 2 -0.49 -6.89 -9.78
C THR A 2 -1.16 -5.80 -8.94
N VAL A 3 -1.17 -5.98 -7.63
CA VAL A 3 -1.93 -5.12 -6.70
C VAL A 3 -1.01 -4.54 -5.63
N TYR A 4 -0.95 -3.21 -5.56
CA TYR A 4 -0.21 -2.51 -4.52
C TYR A 4 -1.02 -2.51 -3.22
N VAL A 5 -0.38 -2.86 -2.10
CA VAL A 5 -1.04 -2.88 -0.80
C VAL A 5 -0.75 -1.58 -0.06
N SER A 6 -1.80 -0.83 0.28
CA SER A 6 -1.70 0.46 0.97
C SER A 6 -2.46 0.42 2.29
N GLY A 7 -1.92 1.08 3.30
CA GLY A 7 -2.57 1.13 4.60
C GLY A 7 -1.75 1.90 5.62
N PRO A 8 -2.30 2.05 6.85
CA PRO A 8 -1.63 2.81 7.90
C PRO A 8 -0.43 2.04 8.45
N MET A 9 0.68 2.74 8.65
CA MET A 9 1.92 2.18 9.20
C MET A 9 2.44 3.02 10.38
N THR A 10 2.57 4.33 10.18
CA THR A 10 3.14 5.25 11.17
C THR A 10 2.29 5.27 12.45
N GLY A 11 2.94 5.10 13.60
CA GLY A 11 2.27 5.14 14.90
C GLY A 11 1.57 3.84 15.29
N ILE A 12 1.65 2.81 14.45
CA ILE A 12 1.06 1.51 14.74
C ILE A 12 2.19 0.53 15.08
N LYS A 13 1.94 -0.35 16.05
CA LYS A 13 2.91 -1.36 16.48
C LYS A 13 3.41 -2.16 15.28
N ASP A 14 4.72 -2.34 15.19
CA ASP A 14 5.39 -3.07 14.11
C ASP A 14 5.01 -2.55 12.72
N TYR A 15 4.72 -1.24 12.62
CA TYR A 15 4.31 -0.60 11.36
C TYR A 15 3.13 -1.32 10.70
N ASN A 16 2.26 -1.92 11.53
CA ASN A 16 1.08 -2.64 11.08
C ASN A 16 1.41 -3.91 10.27
N ALA A 17 2.58 -4.50 10.49
CA ALA A 17 3.02 -5.68 9.74
C ALA A 17 2.00 -6.81 9.69
N PRO A 18 1.30 -7.19 10.79
CA PRO A 18 0.33 -8.26 10.72
C PRO A 18 -0.80 -8.01 9.72
N ALA A 19 -1.28 -6.76 9.60
CA ALA A 19 -2.32 -6.43 8.64
C ALA A 19 -1.81 -6.50 7.19
N PHE A 20 -0.56 -6.06 6.96
CA PHE A 20 0.06 -6.17 5.64
C PHE A 20 0.30 -7.63 5.26
N GLU A 21 0.75 -8.47 6.19
CA GLU A 21 0.95 -9.89 5.93
C GLU A 21 -0.36 -10.59 5.60
N LYS A 22 -1.43 -10.26 6.32
CA LYS A 22 -2.75 -10.81 6.04
C LYS A 22 -3.23 -10.40 4.64
N ALA A 23 -3.07 -9.14 4.28
CA ALA A 23 -3.44 -8.65 2.96
C ALA A 23 -2.65 -9.37 1.85
N HIS A 24 -1.35 -9.56 2.07
CA HIS A 24 -0.49 -10.28 1.15
C HIS A 24 -1.03 -11.70 0.90
N PHE A 25 -1.30 -12.43 1.97
CA PHE A 25 -1.82 -13.79 1.88
C PHE A 25 -3.19 -13.84 1.20
N ASP A 26 -4.10 -12.94 1.58
CA ASP A 26 -5.46 -12.92 1.04
C ASP A 26 -5.46 -12.60 -0.46
N LEU A 27 -4.60 -11.67 -0.89
CA LEU A 27 -4.47 -11.34 -2.30
C LEU A 27 -3.91 -12.52 -3.10
N GLN A 28 -2.89 -13.19 -2.58
CA GLN A 28 -2.34 -14.37 -3.24
C GLN A 28 -3.38 -15.49 -3.37
N SER A 29 -4.23 -15.67 -2.36
CA SER A 29 -5.28 -16.69 -2.40
C SER A 29 -6.37 -16.38 -3.44
N LYS A 30 -6.42 -15.14 -3.93
CA LYS A 30 -7.33 -14.71 -5.00
C LYS A 30 -6.61 -14.56 -6.35
N ASP A 31 -5.43 -15.17 -6.47
CA ASP A 31 -4.63 -15.17 -7.70
C ASP A 31 -4.10 -13.78 -8.10
N HIS A 32 -4.00 -12.85 -7.13
CA HIS A 32 -3.34 -11.58 -7.35
C HIS A 32 -1.86 -11.66 -6.96
N PHE A 33 -1.06 -10.76 -7.51
CA PHE A 33 0.35 -10.61 -7.17
C PHE A 33 0.50 -9.35 -6.31
N PRO A 34 0.66 -9.49 -4.98
CA PRO A 34 0.74 -8.32 -4.10
C PRO A 34 2.11 -7.65 -4.18
N VAL A 35 2.10 -6.31 -4.21
CA VAL A 35 3.30 -5.47 -4.14
C VAL A 35 3.21 -4.68 -2.85
N MET A 36 4.21 -4.85 -1.98
CA MET A 36 4.22 -4.22 -0.66
C MET A 36 4.96 -2.88 -0.72
N PRO A 37 4.64 -1.94 0.20
CA PRO A 37 5.42 -0.71 0.33
C PRO A 37 6.88 -1.02 0.63
N VAL A 38 7.78 -0.05 0.34
CA VAL A 38 9.19 -0.22 0.66
C VAL A 38 9.39 -0.42 2.17
N PRO A 39 10.36 -1.26 2.59
CA PRO A 39 10.63 -1.46 4.01
C PRO A 39 11.07 -0.17 4.70
N TYR A 40 10.69 -0.04 5.98
CA TYR A 40 11.17 1.08 6.78
C TYR A 40 12.69 0.99 6.98
N VAL A 41 13.38 2.10 6.72
CA VAL A 41 14.82 2.22 6.89
C VAL A 41 15.12 3.55 7.56
N ASP A 42 15.93 3.52 8.63
CA ASP A 42 16.33 4.76 9.32
C ASP A 42 17.03 5.71 8.37
N GLY A 43 16.80 7.00 8.57
CA GLY A 43 17.46 8.06 7.81
C GLY A 43 16.73 8.51 6.56
N LYS A 44 15.67 7.82 6.15
CA LYS A 44 14.80 8.29 5.06
C LYS A 44 13.75 9.26 5.58
N THR A 45 13.46 10.28 4.79
CA THR A 45 12.37 11.21 5.10
C THR A 45 11.03 10.62 4.68
N TYR A 46 9.92 11.18 5.22
CA TYR A 46 8.57 10.80 4.80
C TYR A 46 8.39 10.97 3.29
N GLN A 47 8.90 12.07 2.73
CA GLN A 47 8.80 12.34 1.30
C GLN A 47 9.52 11.29 0.46
N GLU A 48 10.70 10.84 0.92
CA GLU A 48 11.45 9.80 0.23
C GLU A 48 10.69 8.47 0.22
N TYR A 49 10.09 8.07 1.36
CA TYR A 49 9.24 6.88 1.42
C TYR A 49 8.06 6.98 0.46
N LEU A 50 7.37 8.11 0.49
CA LEU A 50 6.20 8.31 -0.36
C LEU A 50 6.57 8.25 -1.84
N ARG A 51 7.67 8.88 -2.22
CA ARG A 51 8.14 8.85 -3.62
C ARG A 51 8.44 7.43 -4.08
N ASP A 52 9.13 6.65 -3.24
CA ASP A 52 9.48 5.27 -3.57
C ASP A 52 8.24 4.40 -3.65
N ASP A 53 7.31 4.56 -2.73
CA ASP A 53 6.06 3.81 -2.72
C ASP A 53 5.18 4.15 -3.92
N LEU A 54 5.11 5.42 -4.31
CA LEU A 54 4.36 5.84 -5.48
C LEU A 54 4.93 5.25 -6.77
N LYS A 55 6.24 5.10 -6.87
CA LYS A 55 6.86 4.43 -8.02
C LYS A 55 6.41 2.98 -8.13
N LEU A 56 6.33 2.27 -6.99
CA LEU A 56 5.84 0.90 -6.97
C LEU A 56 4.35 0.84 -7.36
N LEU A 57 3.55 1.74 -6.80
CA LEU A 57 2.11 1.81 -7.07
C LEU A 57 1.84 2.02 -8.55
N LEU A 58 2.56 2.94 -9.18
CA LEU A 58 2.31 3.30 -10.59
C LEU A 58 2.60 2.15 -11.56
N ASP A 59 3.36 1.16 -11.14
CA ASP A 59 3.62 -0.04 -11.95
C ASP A 59 2.60 -1.16 -11.71
N CYS A 60 1.60 -0.93 -10.85
CA CYS A 60 0.58 -1.91 -10.52
C CYS A 60 -0.72 -1.68 -11.29
N ASP A 61 -1.52 -2.73 -11.40
CA ASP A 61 -2.83 -2.69 -12.06
C ASP A 61 -3.96 -2.33 -11.10
N GLY A 62 -3.77 -2.60 -9.80
CA GLY A 62 -4.76 -2.34 -8.78
C GLY A 62 -4.14 -1.90 -7.47
N ILE A 63 -4.99 -1.40 -6.57
CA ILE A 63 -4.61 -1.01 -5.22
C ILE A 63 -5.58 -1.64 -4.22
N TYR A 64 -5.05 -2.24 -3.17
CA TYR A 64 -5.84 -2.78 -2.06
C TYR A 64 -5.63 -1.92 -0.82
N MET A 65 -6.72 -1.44 -0.23
CA MET A 65 -6.68 -0.55 0.94
C MET A 65 -6.95 -1.34 2.22
N ILE A 66 -5.98 -1.35 3.12
CA ILE A 66 -6.13 -1.98 4.45
C ILE A 66 -7.04 -1.11 5.32
N ASP A 67 -7.88 -1.75 6.15
CA ASP A 67 -8.78 -1.05 7.07
C ASP A 67 -8.04 0.00 7.89
N GLY A 68 -8.65 1.18 8.05
CA GLY A 68 -8.05 2.29 8.78
C GLY A 68 -7.21 3.21 7.90
N TRP A 69 -7.14 2.96 6.60
CA TRP A 69 -6.33 3.77 5.69
C TRP A 69 -6.74 5.25 5.68
N GLN A 70 -8.00 5.56 5.98
CA GLN A 70 -8.50 6.95 6.01
C GLN A 70 -7.81 7.78 7.10
N GLU A 71 -7.22 7.13 8.10
CA GLU A 71 -6.47 7.80 9.16
C GLU A 71 -4.99 7.98 8.80
N SER A 72 -4.55 7.48 7.65
CA SER A 72 -3.17 7.54 7.21
C SER A 72 -3.01 8.56 6.09
N LYS A 73 -2.18 9.59 6.32
CA LYS A 73 -1.90 10.61 5.30
C LYS A 73 -1.30 9.98 4.03
N GLY A 74 -0.34 9.08 4.19
CA GLY A 74 0.31 8.43 3.06
C GLY A 74 -0.64 7.53 2.28
N ALA A 75 -1.44 6.73 2.97
CA ALA A 75 -2.40 5.85 2.31
C ALA A 75 -3.47 6.64 1.56
N LYS A 76 -3.92 7.77 2.12
CA LYS A 76 -4.88 8.64 1.41
C LYS A 76 -4.29 9.20 0.13
N ILE A 77 -3.03 9.60 0.14
CA ILE A 77 -2.34 10.11 -1.05
C ILE A 77 -2.21 8.99 -2.08
N GLU A 78 -1.79 7.80 -1.67
CA GLU A 78 -1.66 6.66 -2.57
C GLU A 78 -2.98 6.30 -3.22
N HIS A 79 -4.06 6.28 -2.45
CA HIS A 79 -5.40 6.02 -2.95
C HIS A 79 -5.82 7.06 -4.02
N MET A 80 -5.60 8.35 -3.71
CA MET A 80 -5.92 9.43 -4.63
C MET A 80 -5.13 9.33 -5.93
N VAL A 81 -3.82 9.06 -5.85
CA VAL A 81 -2.97 8.90 -7.03
C VAL A 81 -3.42 7.70 -7.86
N ALA A 82 -3.71 6.59 -7.21
CA ALA A 82 -4.17 5.38 -7.91
C ALA A 82 -5.41 5.67 -8.74
N LEU A 83 -6.44 6.26 -8.13
CA LEU A 83 -7.68 6.54 -8.84
C LEU A 83 -7.47 7.57 -9.96
N ALA A 84 -6.65 8.59 -9.71
CA ALA A 84 -6.34 9.60 -10.71
C ALA A 84 -5.60 9.02 -11.92
N CYS A 85 -4.84 7.93 -11.73
CA CYS A 85 -4.07 7.29 -12.79
C CYS A 85 -4.76 6.06 -13.39
N GLY A 86 -6.03 5.82 -13.04
CA GLY A 86 -6.78 4.70 -13.59
C GLY A 86 -6.42 3.35 -13.00
N ILE A 87 -5.79 3.33 -11.81
CA ILE A 87 -5.48 2.11 -11.08
C ILE A 87 -6.68 1.77 -10.20
N ASP A 88 -7.32 0.62 -10.45
CA ASP A 88 -8.58 0.28 -9.78
C ASP A 88 -8.37 -0.16 -8.34
N GLU A 89 -9.33 0.21 -7.48
CA GLU A 89 -9.36 -0.30 -6.12
C GLU A 89 -9.87 -1.75 -6.13
N VAL A 90 -9.13 -2.65 -5.50
CA VAL A 90 -9.42 -4.09 -5.46
C VAL A 90 -10.07 -4.41 -4.12
N SER A 91 -11.15 -5.19 -4.16
CA SER A 91 -11.82 -5.74 -2.97
C SER A 91 -11.65 -7.26 -2.95
N ILE A 92 -11.42 -7.81 -1.75
CA ILE A 92 -11.25 -9.25 -1.58
C ILE A 92 -12.03 -9.78 -0.37
#